data_225e39ddb7f5228d69d2b419ce9ce86c
#
_entry.id   225e39ddb7f5228d69d2b419ce9ce86c
#
_cell.length_a   1.000
_cell.length_b   1.000
_cell.length_c   1.000
_cell.angle_alpha   90.00
_cell.angle_beta   90.00
_cell.angle_gamma   90.00
#
_symmetry.space_group_name_H-M   'P 1'
#
loop_
_entity.id
_entity.type
_entity.pdbx_description
1 polymer ?
#
loop_
_entity_poly.entity_id
_entity_poly.type
_entity_poly.pdbx_seq_one_letter_code
_entity_poly.pdbx_strand_id
1 'polypeptide(L)'
;EFMINCNSGEDTLVTCKACGYAANSEKAESIANTAGDTGQSQPIEKFATPQVRTIVQLEQFSGGAKATKQIKTLVYVLDGLIKLILLRGDTDLNESKLIEFTGASQVRPAQDEEIFAALGAHAGSLGAVGVSSTSHPLVAEILADNTLVGALDMVTGANQDDYHYRHVDIGRDIKVD
;
A
#
# COMPACT_ATOMS: atom_id res chain seq x y z
N GLU A 1 -0.10 -27.26 -11.07
CA GLU A 1 1.24 -27.14 -11.64
C GLU A 1 2.18 -28.12 -10.93
N PHE A 2 2.98 -28.88 -11.69
CA PHE A 2 3.94 -29.82 -11.10
C PHE A 2 5.29 -29.15 -11.01
N MET A 3 5.87 -29.06 -9.81
CA MET A 3 7.17 -28.44 -9.56
C MET A 3 8.22 -29.50 -9.19
N ILE A 4 9.42 -29.32 -9.71
CA ILE A 4 10.60 -30.17 -9.38
C ILE A 4 11.64 -29.26 -8.73
N ASN A 5 12.17 -29.66 -7.58
CA ASN A 5 13.26 -28.95 -6.92
C ASN A 5 14.51 -28.93 -7.80
N CYS A 6 14.97 -27.74 -8.16
CA CYS A 6 16.16 -27.55 -9.00
C CYS A 6 16.86 -26.25 -8.56
N ASN A 7 18.19 -26.25 -8.49
CA ASN A 7 18.98 -25.08 -8.11
C ASN A 7 19.05 -23.98 -9.19
N SER A 8 18.54 -24.26 -10.39
CA SER A 8 18.46 -23.34 -11.52
C SER A 8 17.01 -23.02 -11.92
N GLY A 9 16.05 -23.26 -11.03
CA GLY A 9 14.63 -22.95 -11.25
C GLY A 9 14.37 -21.44 -11.23
N GLU A 10 13.39 -20.99 -12.01
CA GLU A 10 12.96 -19.59 -12.07
C GLU A 10 12.07 -19.20 -10.88
N ASP A 11 11.37 -20.18 -10.27
CA ASP A 11 10.44 -19.96 -9.17
C ASP A 11 11.02 -20.35 -7.79
N THR A 12 10.64 -19.59 -6.78
CA THR A 12 10.95 -19.93 -5.39
C THR A 12 9.77 -20.68 -4.77
N LEU A 13 10.02 -21.89 -4.26
CA LEU A 13 9.01 -22.69 -3.55
C LEU A 13 9.10 -22.43 -2.05
N VAL A 14 7.98 -21.99 -1.47
CA VAL A 14 7.79 -21.84 -0.02
C VAL A 14 7.15 -23.11 0.53
N THR A 15 7.80 -23.77 1.49
CA THR A 15 7.27 -25.00 2.11
C THR A 15 7.26 -24.88 3.62
N CYS A 16 6.19 -25.41 4.26
CA CYS A 16 6.10 -25.54 5.71
C CYS A 16 6.35 -26.97 6.13
N LYS A 17 7.41 -27.22 6.91
CA LYS A 17 7.74 -28.56 7.41
C LYS A 17 6.75 -29.08 8.44
N ALA A 18 5.98 -28.20 9.10
CA ALA A 18 5.06 -28.59 10.16
C ALA A 18 3.69 -29.05 9.62
N CYS A 19 3.15 -28.41 8.58
CA CYS A 19 1.81 -28.70 8.07
C CYS A 19 1.77 -29.21 6.63
N GLY A 20 2.93 -29.29 5.94
CA GLY A 20 3.01 -29.74 4.55
C GLY A 20 2.53 -28.70 3.52
N TYR A 21 2.23 -27.45 3.95
CA TYR A 21 1.88 -26.38 3.03
C TYR A 21 3.03 -26.16 2.02
N ALA A 22 2.67 -26.00 0.75
CA ALA A 22 3.62 -25.69 -0.31
C ALA A 22 2.96 -24.78 -1.35
N ALA A 23 3.64 -23.69 -1.71
CA ALA A 23 3.22 -22.78 -2.76
C ALA A 23 4.46 -22.11 -3.36
N ASN A 24 4.35 -21.59 -4.60
CA ASN A 24 5.37 -20.70 -5.13
C ASN A 24 5.30 -19.33 -4.40
N SER A 25 6.34 -18.52 -4.51
CA SER A 25 6.41 -17.21 -3.82
C SER A 25 5.30 -16.23 -4.27
N GLU A 26 4.77 -16.39 -5.47
CA GLU A 26 3.68 -15.56 -5.99
C GLU A 26 2.33 -15.87 -5.33
N LYS A 27 2.11 -17.14 -4.95
CA LYS A 27 0.86 -17.65 -4.37
C LYS A 27 0.93 -17.90 -2.88
N ALA A 28 2.13 -17.90 -2.30
CA ALA A 28 2.30 -18.19 -0.88
C ALA A 28 1.57 -17.18 -0.01
N GLU A 29 0.71 -17.66 0.87
CA GLU A 29 0.02 -16.87 1.88
C GLU A 29 0.82 -16.87 3.19
N SER A 30 0.87 -15.71 3.83
CA SER A 30 1.47 -15.56 5.16
C SER A 30 0.47 -14.92 6.11
N ILE A 31 0.56 -15.24 7.38
CA ILE A 31 -0.18 -14.51 8.42
C ILE A 31 0.50 -13.16 8.56
N ALA A 32 -0.24 -12.08 8.31
CA ALA A 32 0.25 -10.74 8.53
C ALA A 32 0.65 -10.58 10.00
N ASN A 33 1.88 -10.13 10.24
CA ASN A 33 2.31 -9.78 11.58
C ASN A 33 1.71 -8.40 11.92
N THR A 34 0.44 -8.39 12.26
CA THR A 34 -0.25 -7.25 12.84
C THR A 34 0.19 -7.15 14.30
N ALA A 35 1.39 -6.63 14.53
CA ALA A 35 1.75 -6.22 15.88
C ALA A 35 0.73 -5.15 16.28
N GLY A 36 -0.18 -5.50 17.17
CA GLY A 36 -1.18 -4.56 17.69
C GLY A 36 -0.45 -3.31 18.15
N ASP A 37 -0.67 -2.23 17.44
CA ASP A 37 -0.07 -0.94 17.76
C ASP A 37 -0.76 -0.45 19.04
N THR A 38 -0.01 -0.38 20.14
CA THR A 38 -0.52 0.08 21.44
C THR A 38 -0.44 1.60 21.59
N GLY A 39 -0.16 2.31 20.49
CA GLY A 39 -0.06 3.77 20.44
C GLY A 39 -1.38 4.46 20.81
N GLN A 40 -1.30 5.61 21.49
CA GLN A 40 -2.45 6.48 21.64
C GLN A 40 -2.74 7.19 20.33
N SER A 41 -3.99 7.13 19.88
CA SER A 41 -4.46 7.87 18.71
C SER A 41 -4.26 9.38 18.93
N GLN A 42 -3.56 10.03 18.03
CA GLN A 42 -3.34 11.48 18.03
C GLN A 42 -4.13 12.13 16.88
N PRO A 43 -4.43 13.43 16.98
CA PRO A 43 -5.01 14.17 15.85
C PRO A 43 -4.06 14.14 14.64
N ILE A 44 -4.65 13.91 13.46
CA ILE A 44 -3.90 13.96 12.21
C ILE A 44 -3.25 15.32 12.01
N GLU A 45 -2.02 15.34 11.56
CA GLU A 45 -1.28 16.56 11.31
C GLU A 45 -0.65 16.52 9.91
N LYS A 46 -0.83 17.61 9.15
CA LYS A 46 -0.20 17.82 7.85
C LYS A 46 1.15 18.53 8.04
N PHE A 47 2.22 18.00 7.46
CA PHE A 47 3.55 18.60 7.56
C PHE A 47 4.27 18.63 6.21
N ALA A 48 5.14 19.63 6.03
CA ALA A 48 5.88 19.81 4.80
C ALA A 48 7.05 18.83 4.71
N THR A 49 7.22 18.21 3.55
CA THR A 49 8.28 17.25 3.21
C THR A 49 8.87 17.57 1.84
N PRO A 50 9.53 18.72 1.68
CA PRO A 50 9.99 19.17 0.39
C PRO A 50 10.96 18.17 -0.24
N GLN A 51 10.72 17.85 -1.52
CA GLN A 51 11.52 16.91 -2.33
C GLN A 51 11.58 15.46 -1.82
N VAL A 52 10.77 15.09 -0.84
CA VAL A 52 10.63 13.70 -0.39
C VAL A 52 9.66 12.98 -1.32
N ARG A 53 10.13 11.90 -1.97
CA ARG A 53 9.35 11.13 -2.96
C ARG A 53 9.36 9.64 -2.71
N THR A 54 10.25 9.15 -1.84
CA THR A 54 10.39 7.72 -1.58
C THR A 54 10.31 7.40 -0.09
N ILE A 55 9.97 6.14 0.22
CA ILE A 55 9.92 5.61 1.58
C ILE A 55 11.24 5.87 2.33
N VAL A 56 12.38 5.63 1.67
CA VAL A 56 13.71 5.82 2.27
C VAL A 56 13.99 7.30 2.55
N GLN A 57 13.63 8.20 1.63
CA GLN A 57 13.79 9.64 1.86
C GLN A 57 12.93 10.12 3.02
N LEU A 58 11.69 9.62 3.15
CA LEU A 58 10.82 9.99 4.25
C LEU A 58 11.34 9.42 5.59
N GLU A 59 11.95 8.24 5.60
CA GLU A 59 12.60 7.69 6.80
C GLU A 59 13.81 8.52 7.25
N GLN A 60 14.54 9.09 6.30
CA GLN A 60 15.71 9.95 6.57
C GLN A 60 15.33 11.41 6.84
N PHE A 61 14.10 11.79 6.56
CA PHE A 61 13.61 13.16 6.73
C PHE A 61 13.39 13.48 8.21
N SER A 62 13.76 14.69 8.64
CA SER A 62 13.53 15.15 10.02
C SER A 62 12.04 15.21 10.33
N GLY A 63 11.57 14.40 11.27
CA GLY A 63 10.15 14.23 11.58
C GLY A 63 9.41 13.25 10.67
N GLY A 64 10.14 12.52 9.82
CA GLY A 64 9.61 11.39 9.05
C GLY A 64 9.41 10.15 9.91
N ALA A 65 9.15 9.01 9.28
CA ALA A 65 8.84 7.76 9.95
C ALA A 65 9.60 6.58 9.34
N LYS A 66 9.85 5.54 10.14
CA LYS A 66 10.39 4.26 9.62
C LYS A 66 9.46 3.67 8.56
N ALA A 67 10.01 2.92 7.62
CA ALA A 67 9.24 2.27 6.56
C ALA A 67 8.03 1.48 7.09
N THR A 68 8.16 0.81 8.25
CA THR A 68 7.08 0.08 8.93
C THR A 68 5.94 0.97 9.44
N LYS A 69 6.16 2.28 9.54
CA LYS A 69 5.19 3.29 9.97
C LYS A 69 4.75 4.22 8.81
N GLN A 70 5.03 3.83 7.59
CA GLN A 70 4.58 4.55 6.41
C GLN A 70 3.51 3.74 5.67
N ILE A 71 2.51 4.43 5.14
CA ILE A 71 1.54 3.86 4.20
C ILE A 71 1.96 4.31 2.80
N LYS A 72 2.33 3.36 1.97
CA LYS A 72 2.61 3.54 0.55
C LYS A 72 1.30 3.42 -0.23
N THR A 73 0.92 4.46 -0.96
CA THR A 73 -0.26 4.49 -1.81
C THR A 73 0.16 4.30 -3.26
N LEU A 74 -0.23 3.18 -3.85
CA LEU A 74 -0.06 2.88 -5.26
C LEU A 74 -1.39 3.14 -5.98
N VAL A 75 -1.32 3.72 -7.17
CA VAL A 75 -2.48 3.98 -8.01
C VAL A 75 -2.44 3.02 -9.19
N TYR A 76 -3.46 2.19 -9.30
CA TYR A 76 -3.59 1.17 -10.34
C TYR A 76 -4.89 1.35 -11.12
N VAL A 77 -4.86 0.93 -12.37
CA VAL A 77 -6.05 0.83 -13.22
C VAL A 77 -6.37 -0.66 -13.37
N LEU A 78 -7.51 -1.05 -12.82
CA LEU A 78 -8.06 -2.41 -12.87
C LEU A 78 -9.33 -2.39 -13.72
N ASP A 79 -9.32 -3.10 -14.85
CA ASP A 79 -10.45 -3.14 -15.82
C ASP A 79 -11.00 -1.74 -16.16
N GLY A 80 -10.09 -0.76 -16.32
CA GLY A 80 -10.43 0.62 -16.67
C GLY A 80 -10.82 1.53 -15.49
N LEU A 81 -10.85 1.01 -14.25
CA LEU A 81 -11.18 1.76 -13.04
C LEU A 81 -9.94 2.07 -12.22
N ILE A 82 -9.80 3.31 -11.77
CA ILE A 82 -8.70 3.71 -10.87
C ILE A 82 -9.00 3.21 -9.46
N LYS A 83 -8.05 2.46 -8.90
CA LYS A 83 -8.09 2.00 -7.51
C LYS A 83 -6.81 2.39 -6.77
N LEU A 84 -6.93 2.69 -5.49
CA LEU A 84 -5.80 2.91 -4.60
C LEU A 84 -5.46 1.60 -3.90
N ILE A 85 -4.18 1.23 -3.92
CA ILE A 85 -3.67 0.04 -3.24
C ILE A 85 -2.73 0.54 -2.12
N LEU A 86 -3.12 0.30 -0.89
CA LEU A 86 -2.38 0.72 0.29
C LEU A 86 -1.52 -0.42 0.80
N LEU A 87 -0.24 -0.18 0.93
CA LEU A 87 0.73 -1.12 1.47
C LEU A 87 1.51 -0.46 2.62
N ARG A 88 2.02 -1.29 3.53
CA ARG A 88 3.03 -0.81 4.48
C ARG A 88 4.32 -0.48 3.72
N GLY A 89 5.04 0.56 4.13
CA GLY A 89 6.18 1.09 3.38
C GLY A 89 7.33 0.10 3.14
N ASP A 90 7.46 -0.93 3.99
CA ASP A 90 8.47 -1.98 3.90
C ASP A 90 8.03 -3.21 3.10
N THR A 91 6.85 -3.20 2.48
CA THR A 91 6.32 -4.30 1.66
C THR A 91 6.14 -3.87 0.21
N ASP A 92 6.17 -4.82 -0.72
CA ASP A 92 5.92 -4.59 -2.14
C ASP A 92 4.64 -5.27 -2.59
N LEU A 93 4.01 -4.69 -3.61
CA LEU A 93 2.80 -5.25 -4.21
C LEU A 93 3.14 -6.54 -4.97
N ASN A 94 2.36 -7.57 -4.69
CA ASN A 94 2.32 -8.76 -5.52
C ASN A 94 1.11 -8.66 -6.47
N GLU A 95 1.37 -8.35 -7.72
CA GLU A 95 0.31 -8.17 -8.74
C GLU A 95 -0.49 -9.44 -8.98
N SER A 96 0.13 -10.63 -8.91
CA SER A 96 -0.58 -11.91 -9.06
C SER A 96 -1.64 -12.09 -7.97
N LYS A 97 -1.31 -11.71 -6.72
CA LYS A 97 -2.29 -11.73 -5.61
C LYS A 97 -3.37 -10.67 -5.78
N LEU A 98 -3.01 -9.48 -6.26
CA LEU A 98 -4.00 -8.43 -6.54
C LEU A 98 -5.00 -8.89 -7.60
N ILE A 99 -4.54 -9.50 -8.69
CA ILE A 99 -5.39 -10.06 -9.74
C ILE A 99 -6.31 -11.14 -9.16
N GLU A 100 -5.79 -12.06 -8.39
CA GLU A 100 -6.57 -13.14 -7.78
C GLU A 100 -7.63 -12.60 -6.81
N PHE A 101 -7.26 -11.65 -5.97
CA PHE A 101 -8.17 -11.04 -5.00
C PHE A 101 -9.30 -10.25 -5.66
N THR A 102 -8.96 -9.46 -6.69
CA THR A 102 -9.94 -8.57 -7.36
C THR A 102 -10.71 -9.24 -8.50
N GLY A 103 -10.21 -10.35 -9.04
CA GLY A 103 -10.73 -10.99 -10.25
C GLY A 103 -10.53 -10.14 -11.51
N ALA A 104 -9.70 -9.10 -11.47
CA ALA A 104 -9.50 -8.20 -12.59
C ALA A 104 -8.79 -8.89 -13.76
N SER A 105 -9.27 -8.61 -14.98
CA SER A 105 -8.68 -9.16 -16.20
C SER A 105 -7.53 -8.34 -16.75
N GLN A 106 -7.54 -7.03 -16.46
CA GLN A 106 -6.51 -6.08 -16.88
C GLN A 106 -6.04 -5.28 -15.67
N VAL A 107 -4.74 -5.35 -15.38
CA VAL A 107 -4.11 -4.66 -14.26
C VAL A 107 -2.87 -3.95 -14.76
N ARG A 108 -2.76 -2.67 -14.47
CA ARG A 108 -1.57 -1.88 -14.76
C ARG A 108 -1.41 -0.73 -13.76
N PRO A 109 -0.19 -0.23 -13.53
CA PRO A 109 0.01 1.04 -12.84
C PRO A 109 -0.70 2.18 -13.59
N ALA A 110 -1.23 3.16 -12.87
CA ALA A 110 -1.75 4.38 -13.46
C ALA A 110 -0.60 5.25 -13.99
N GLN A 111 -0.87 6.01 -15.05
CA GLN A 111 0.06 7.00 -15.60
C GLN A 111 0.01 8.30 -14.78
N ASP A 112 1.05 9.13 -14.88
CA ASP A 112 1.15 10.36 -14.08
C ASP A 112 -0.04 11.30 -14.29
N GLU A 113 -0.57 11.40 -15.51
CA GLU A 113 -1.74 12.21 -15.82
C GLU A 113 -3.03 11.65 -15.15
N GLU A 114 -3.18 10.32 -15.11
CA GLU A 114 -4.30 9.65 -14.44
C GLU A 114 -4.22 9.85 -12.93
N ILE A 115 -3.02 9.74 -12.35
CA ILE A 115 -2.75 9.96 -10.93
C ILE A 115 -3.11 11.40 -10.55
N PHE A 116 -2.60 12.36 -11.31
CA PHE A 116 -2.85 13.79 -11.04
C PHE A 116 -4.33 14.13 -11.21
N ALA A 117 -5.00 13.61 -12.23
CA ALA A 117 -6.44 13.81 -12.42
C ALA A 117 -7.27 13.23 -11.27
N ALA A 118 -6.85 12.08 -10.71
CA ALA A 118 -7.57 11.39 -9.64
C ALA A 118 -7.33 12.00 -8.26
N LEU A 119 -6.11 12.43 -7.95
CA LEU A 119 -5.69 12.80 -6.60
C LEU A 119 -5.17 14.24 -6.46
N GLY A 120 -4.89 14.94 -7.57
CA GLY A 120 -4.39 16.31 -7.55
C GLY A 120 -2.93 16.48 -7.13
N ALA A 121 -2.17 15.39 -7.07
CA ALA A 121 -0.75 15.38 -6.70
C ALA A 121 0.04 14.33 -7.50
N HIS A 122 1.36 14.42 -7.47
CA HIS A 122 2.25 13.49 -8.13
C HIS A 122 2.74 12.36 -7.19
N ALA A 123 3.27 11.30 -7.79
CA ALA A 123 3.88 10.19 -7.05
C ALA A 123 4.91 10.68 -6.02
N GLY A 124 4.88 10.09 -4.83
CA GLY A 124 5.67 10.49 -3.68
C GLY A 124 4.92 11.34 -2.64
N SER A 125 3.73 11.87 -2.99
CA SER A 125 2.89 12.64 -2.05
C SER A 125 1.45 12.12 -1.99
N LEU A 126 1.22 10.90 -2.47
CA LEU A 126 -0.11 10.31 -2.57
C LEU A 126 -0.55 9.65 -1.27
N GLY A 127 -1.83 9.77 -0.95
CA GLY A 127 -2.46 9.18 0.23
C GLY A 127 -3.94 8.93 0.03
N ALA A 128 -4.55 8.21 0.97
CA ALA A 128 -5.98 7.90 0.93
C ALA A 128 -6.81 8.64 1.99
N VAL A 129 -6.18 9.51 2.79
CA VAL A 129 -6.89 10.31 3.81
C VAL A 129 -7.89 11.25 3.15
N GLY A 130 -9.16 11.14 3.54
CA GLY A 130 -10.24 11.97 3.00
C GLY A 130 -10.63 11.65 1.55
N VAL A 131 -10.07 10.60 0.96
CA VAL A 131 -10.48 10.12 -0.36
C VAL A 131 -11.81 9.38 -0.25
N SER A 132 -12.75 9.76 -1.11
CA SER A 132 -14.07 9.13 -1.20
C SER A 132 -14.64 9.35 -2.60
N SER A 133 -15.67 8.62 -2.98
CA SER A 133 -16.38 8.80 -4.26
C SER A 133 -16.93 10.23 -4.46
N THR A 134 -17.16 10.97 -3.38
CA THR A 134 -17.62 12.37 -3.45
C THR A 134 -16.46 13.34 -3.67
N SER A 135 -15.36 13.18 -2.93
CA SER A 135 -14.19 14.08 -3.02
C SER A 135 -13.27 13.77 -4.19
N HIS A 136 -13.18 12.51 -4.57
CA HIS A 136 -12.31 12.00 -5.63
C HIS A 136 -13.08 11.01 -6.53
N PRO A 137 -13.99 11.52 -7.39
CA PRO A 137 -14.94 10.68 -8.12
C PRO A 137 -14.29 9.73 -9.15
N LEU A 138 -13.03 9.93 -9.49
CA LEU A 138 -12.29 9.03 -10.37
C LEU A 138 -11.71 7.81 -9.63
N VAL A 139 -11.63 7.86 -8.30
CA VAL A 139 -11.19 6.72 -7.48
C VAL A 139 -12.38 5.83 -7.19
N ALA A 140 -12.37 4.63 -7.75
CA ALA A 140 -13.48 3.68 -7.63
C ALA A 140 -13.46 2.90 -6.32
N GLU A 141 -12.26 2.61 -5.79
CA GLU A 141 -12.09 1.72 -4.63
C GLU A 141 -10.74 1.95 -3.95
N ILE A 142 -10.69 1.72 -2.64
CA ILE A 142 -9.46 1.75 -1.83
C ILE A 142 -9.26 0.38 -1.20
N LEU A 143 -8.22 -0.32 -1.62
CA LEU A 143 -7.81 -1.63 -1.11
C LEU A 143 -6.61 -1.46 -0.18
N ALA A 144 -6.58 -2.19 0.92
CA ALA A 144 -5.45 -2.17 1.85
C ALA A 144 -4.93 -3.59 2.13
N ASP A 145 -3.62 -3.70 2.19
CA ASP A 145 -2.97 -4.93 2.59
C ASP A 145 -3.24 -5.25 4.07
N ASN A 146 -3.38 -6.53 4.39
CA ASN A 146 -3.67 -6.99 5.75
C ASN A 146 -2.64 -6.55 6.81
N THR A 147 -1.42 -6.21 6.41
CA THR A 147 -0.40 -5.67 7.32
C THR A 147 -0.76 -4.30 7.89
N LEU A 148 -1.74 -3.62 7.29
CA LEU A 148 -2.25 -2.31 7.74
C LEU A 148 -3.47 -2.43 8.66
N VAL A 149 -4.03 -3.62 8.88
CA VAL A 149 -5.19 -3.81 9.76
C VAL A 149 -4.84 -3.39 11.19
N GLY A 150 -5.58 -2.40 11.71
CA GLY A 150 -5.37 -1.86 13.05
C GLY A 150 -4.09 -1.02 13.21
N ALA A 151 -3.44 -0.63 12.11
CA ALA A 151 -2.27 0.23 12.18
C ALA A 151 -2.65 1.64 12.65
N LEU A 152 -1.89 2.13 13.63
CA LEU A 152 -2.05 3.44 14.25
C LEU A 152 -0.78 4.26 14.07
N ASP A 153 -0.91 5.58 14.15
CA ASP A 153 0.22 6.52 14.12
C ASP A 153 1.11 6.34 12.89
N MET A 154 0.46 6.26 11.73
CA MET A 154 1.12 6.08 10.45
C MET A 154 1.40 7.42 9.75
N VAL A 155 2.32 7.40 8.78
CA VAL A 155 2.61 8.53 7.89
C VAL A 155 2.23 8.15 6.46
N THR A 156 1.56 9.05 5.74
CA THR A 156 1.17 8.86 4.33
C THR A 156 1.20 10.18 3.57
N GLY A 157 1.18 10.15 2.24
CA GLY A 157 1.06 11.35 1.43
C GLY A 157 -0.24 12.12 1.69
N ALA A 158 -0.21 13.42 1.43
CA ALA A 158 -1.33 14.32 1.71
C ALA A 158 -2.11 14.76 0.46
N ASN A 159 -1.92 14.09 -0.68
CA ASN A 159 -2.44 14.49 -1.99
C ASN A 159 -2.17 15.97 -2.31
N GLN A 160 -1.01 16.40 -1.90
CA GLN A 160 -0.43 17.70 -2.21
C GLN A 160 1.07 17.53 -2.30
N ASP A 161 1.67 17.96 -3.40
CA ASP A 161 3.11 17.83 -3.60
C ASP A 161 3.89 18.45 -2.45
N ASP A 162 4.93 17.73 -2.00
CA ASP A 162 5.78 18.11 -0.88
C ASP A 162 5.11 18.13 0.51
N TYR A 163 3.96 17.43 0.66
CA TYR A 163 3.29 17.30 1.95
C TYR A 163 2.92 15.86 2.27
N HIS A 164 3.01 15.53 3.58
CA HIS A 164 2.54 14.27 4.15
C HIS A 164 1.63 14.54 5.35
N TYR A 165 0.84 13.53 5.71
CA TYR A 165 0.13 13.44 6.98
C TYR A 165 0.86 12.51 7.93
N ARG A 166 0.88 12.83 9.22
CA ARG A 166 1.29 11.96 10.32
C ARG A 166 0.16 11.77 11.31
N HIS A 167 0.31 10.78 12.21
CA HIS A 167 -0.72 10.38 13.17
C HIS A 167 -1.99 9.86 12.47
N VAL A 168 -1.81 9.19 11.33
CA VAL A 168 -2.91 8.58 10.57
C VAL A 168 -3.22 7.20 11.13
N ASP A 169 -4.48 6.97 11.49
CA ASP A 169 -4.98 5.68 11.94
C ASP A 169 -5.87 5.06 10.86
N ILE A 170 -5.57 3.83 10.44
CA ILE A 170 -6.42 3.08 9.51
C ILE A 170 -7.77 2.83 10.18
N GLY A 171 -8.85 3.06 9.46
CA GLY A 171 -10.23 2.90 9.97
C GLY A 171 -10.82 4.17 10.58
N ARG A 172 -9.99 5.08 11.13
CA ARG A 172 -10.44 6.42 11.52
C ARG A 172 -10.35 7.41 10.36
N ASP A 173 -9.20 7.47 9.68
CA ASP A 173 -8.87 8.51 8.71
C ASP A 173 -8.97 8.04 7.25
N ILE A 174 -8.90 6.72 7.04
CA ILE A 174 -8.98 6.09 5.73
C ILE A 174 -10.10 5.06 5.75
N LYS A 175 -11.04 5.20 4.81
CA LYS A 175 -12.08 4.20 4.57
C LYS A 175 -11.58 3.24 3.51
N VAL A 176 -11.41 1.99 3.89
CA VAL A 176 -11.07 0.88 3.00
C VAL A 176 -12.35 0.18 2.60
N ASP A 177 -12.50 -0.18 1.32
CA ASP A 177 -13.67 -0.85 0.75
C ASP A 177 -13.62 -2.37 0.94
#